data_f59f93a3170e2c0004bf7dbd7dbf1845
#
_entry.id   f59f93a3170e2c0004bf7dbd7dbf1845
#
_cell.length_a   1.000
_cell.length_b   1.000
_cell.length_c   1.000
_cell.angle_alpha   90.00
_cell.angle_beta   90.00
_cell.angle_gamma   90.00
#
_symmetry.space_group_name_H-M   'P 1'
#
loop_
_entity.id
_entity.type
_entity.pdbx_description
1 polymer ?
#
loop_
_entity_poly.entity_id
_entity_poly.type
_entity_poly.pdbx_seq_one_letter_code
_entity_poly.pdbx_strand_id
1 'polypeptide(L)'
;MFRIPPTKRRRQVLLNMDSDFENVMLNASEFIKGRLFFVSLSTNIKPKSTSTVHYFSIDNELSYDSFYLDFGPLNLAMLYHYSDKLKKKLNNPAFINKKIVHCTGPDFQKRANAAFLIGSYAIIYLDLEPEKAFEILNQGSQKDYTQFRDASIGQPYTISLLDCLKAVKKALHFGFFNFESFDFLEYEHYERVENGDFNWIVPNKFIAFCGPQNRSKLSNIGYPVHSPETYFSYFRRHKVSTVIRLNKKDYDASKFIQAGFDHKDLYFVDGGTPSDRIMQNFINICENAKGAIAVHCKAGLGRTGSLIACYIMKHWKFTAEESIAWIRICRPGSIIGHQQNWLQQKENQLWEAGDMYRKRVGLASPPKCAVGIYSFSELKRKKSQDNVTGIVKKVDCMEINDPQDNLDHEETQGDKLNVIKAQRSRSKFASNMPIEAKETPTRKMATTRKLVTTIVSSADKIQLNTRRSGKSSGICQNGLAFKNGHIKREEIIGPKRTKRALVIEKDKSPSPRCVKVLRRSHVIGFSYRDEHCENPNTGKFCLPSVKANKTI
;
A
#
# COMPACT_ATOMS: atom_id res chain seq x y z
N MET A 1 5.46 -61.71 -11.31
CA MET A 1 5.79 -60.27 -11.24
C MET A 1 6.31 -59.82 -12.60
N PHE A 2 5.41 -59.38 -13.50
CA PHE A 2 5.78 -58.92 -14.85
C PHE A 2 6.39 -57.52 -14.80
N ARG A 3 7.67 -57.42 -15.15
CA ARG A 3 8.34 -56.13 -15.33
C ARG A 3 7.82 -55.47 -16.62
N ILE A 4 7.07 -54.38 -16.50
CA ILE A 4 6.64 -53.57 -17.64
C ILE A 4 7.90 -52.97 -18.28
N PRO A 5 8.07 -53.07 -19.59
CA PRO A 5 9.27 -52.57 -20.29
C PRO A 5 9.36 -51.03 -20.15
N PRO A 6 10.57 -50.47 -20.05
CA PRO A 6 10.80 -49.03 -19.74
C PRO A 6 10.18 -48.06 -20.77
N THR A 7 9.88 -48.51 -21.97
CA THR A 7 9.23 -47.73 -23.04
C THR A 7 7.76 -47.39 -22.75
N LYS A 8 7.00 -48.30 -22.12
CA LYS A 8 5.58 -48.04 -21.78
C LYS A 8 5.47 -47.06 -20.62
N ARG A 9 6.37 -47.13 -19.63
CA ARG A 9 6.39 -46.23 -18.48
C ARG A 9 6.73 -44.78 -18.90
N ARG A 10 7.63 -44.60 -19.87
CA ARG A 10 7.99 -43.29 -20.42
C ARG A 10 6.85 -42.67 -21.23
N ARG A 11 6.10 -43.45 -22.00
CA ARG A 11 4.93 -43.01 -22.77
C ARG A 11 3.76 -42.60 -21.85
N GLN A 12 3.51 -43.32 -20.77
CA GLN A 12 2.44 -43.05 -19.81
C GLN A 12 2.74 -41.79 -18.96
N VAL A 13 4.02 -41.55 -18.61
CA VAL A 13 4.45 -40.33 -17.93
C VAL A 13 4.34 -39.10 -18.87
N LEU A 14 4.64 -39.24 -20.16
CA LEU A 14 4.47 -38.19 -21.16
C LEU A 14 3.00 -37.85 -21.41
N LEU A 15 2.12 -38.85 -21.53
CA LEU A 15 0.68 -38.64 -21.69
C LEU A 15 0.03 -37.95 -20.47
N ASN A 16 0.47 -38.30 -19.27
CA ASN A 16 0.01 -37.61 -18.05
C ASN A 16 0.55 -36.17 -17.95
N MET A 17 1.76 -35.91 -18.46
CA MET A 17 2.32 -34.54 -18.47
C MET A 17 1.63 -33.62 -19.48
N ASP A 18 1.16 -34.18 -20.63
CA ASP A 18 0.42 -33.40 -21.63
C ASP A 18 -1.00 -33.08 -21.14
N SER A 19 -1.67 -34.02 -20.46
CA SER A 19 -2.99 -33.77 -19.86
C SER A 19 -2.96 -32.76 -18.71
N ASP A 20 -1.92 -32.80 -17.88
CA ASP A 20 -1.74 -31.80 -16.80
C ASP A 20 -1.45 -30.40 -17.37
N PHE A 21 -0.73 -30.33 -18.49
CA PHE A 21 -0.47 -29.08 -19.19
C PHE A 21 -1.76 -28.50 -19.81
N GLU A 22 -2.55 -29.29 -20.50
CA GLU A 22 -3.81 -28.84 -21.09
C GLU A 22 -4.78 -28.32 -20.00
N ASN A 23 -4.91 -29.03 -18.89
CA ASN A 23 -5.73 -28.62 -17.76
C ASN A 23 -5.26 -27.31 -17.11
N VAL A 24 -3.96 -27.09 -17.00
CA VAL A 24 -3.39 -25.84 -16.46
C VAL A 24 -3.65 -24.68 -17.43
N MET A 25 -3.55 -24.90 -18.74
CA MET A 25 -3.72 -23.86 -19.75
C MET A 25 -5.19 -23.50 -20.04
N LEU A 26 -6.16 -24.37 -19.71
CA LEU A 26 -7.59 -24.08 -19.84
C LEU A 26 -8.04 -22.85 -19.02
N ASN A 27 -7.36 -22.61 -17.89
CA ASN A 27 -7.65 -21.50 -16.98
C ASN A 27 -6.57 -20.41 -17.04
N ALA A 28 -5.81 -20.31 -18.13
CA ALA A 28 -4.76 -19.33 -18.26
C ALA A 28 -5.27 -18.02 -18.91
N SER A 29 -4.94 -16.90 -18.31
CA SER A 29 -5.12 -15.56 -18.89
C SER A 29 -4.04 -15.29 -19.93
N GLU A 30 -4.40 -14.98 -21.16
CA GLU A 30 -3.46 -14.71 -22.26
C GLU A 30 -3.25 -13.20 -22.45
N PHE A 31 -2.06 -12.71 -22.13
CA PHE A 31 -1.68 -11.30 -22.28
C PHE A 31 -1.01 -10.97 -23.61
N ILE A 32 -0.20 -11.88 -24.12
CA ILE A 32 0.39 -11.78 -25.47
C ILE A 32 0.06 -13.07 -26.19
N LYS A 33 -0.61 -12.95 -27.35
CA LYS A 33 -1.11 -14.11 -28.12
C LYS A 33 -0.02 -15.14 -28.37
N GLY A 34 -0.26 -16.37 -27.93
CA GLY A 34 0.67 -17.50 -28.06
C GLY A 34 1.96 -17.36 -27.25
N ARG A 35 2.15 -16.31 -26.44
CA ARG A 35 3.47 -16.00 -25.88
C ARG A 35 3.49 -15.77 -24.38
N LEU A 36 2.62 -14.93 -23.81
CA LEU A 36 2.61 -14.60 -22.38
C LEU A 36 1.28 -14.97 -21.74
N PHE A 37 1.35 -15.79 -20.71
CA PHE A 37 0.20 -16.30 -19.98
C PHE A 37 0.36 -16.10 -18.48
N PHE A 38 -0.77 -15.98 -17.79
CA PHE A 38 -0.86 -15.97 -16.33
C PHE A 38 -1.83 -17.06 -15.87
N VAL A 39 -1.48 -17.81 -14.83
CA VAL A 39 -2.32 -18.88 -14.30
C VAL A 39 -2.22 -19.02 -12.79
N SER A 40 -3.36 -19.24 -12.14
CA SER A 40 -3.43 -19.64 -10.73
C SER A 40 -3.50 -21.15 -10.64
N LEU A 41 -2.52 -21.74 -9.95
CA LEU A 41 -2.46 -23.19 -9.75
C LEU A 41 -3.36 -23.62 -8.58
N SER A 42 -3.94 -24.78 -8.66
CA SER A 42 -4.68 -25.40 -7.56
C SER A 42 -3.78 -25.97 -6.45
N THR A 43 -2.48 -26.08 -6.70
CA THR A 43 -1.47 -26.59 -5.77
C THR A 43 -0.27 -25.65 -5.67
N ASN A 44 0.53 -25.78 -4.60
CA ASN A 44 1.78 -25.05 -4.45
C ASN A 44 2.94 -25.59 -5.30
N ILE A 45 2.70 -26.63 -6.10
CA ILE A 45 3.73 -27.25 -6.92
C ILE A 45 3.77 -26.55 -8.27
N LYS A 46 4.87 -25.85 -8.55
CA LYS A 46 5.10 -25.22 -9.85
C LYS A 46 5.37 -26.29 -10.92
N PRO A 47 4.68 -26.26 -12.08
CA PRO A 47 4.95 -27.17 -13.18
C PRO A 47 6.40 -27.06 -13.67
N LYS A 48 6.96 -28.18 -14.12
CA LYS A 48 8.29 -28.20 -14.73
C LYS A 48 8.24 -27.57 -16.11
N SER A 49 9.21 -26.71 -16.42
CA SER A 49 9.36 -26.15 -17.77
C SER A 49 9.70 -27.25 -18.77
N THR A 50 9.15 -27.13 -19.99
CA THR A 50 9.33 -28.08 -21.10
C THR A 50 10.13 -27.45 -22.25
N SER A 51 10.27 -28.15 -23.36
CA SER A 51 10.86 -27.60 -24.59
C SER A 51 10.05 -26.44 -25.16
N THR A 52 8.71 -26.44 -24.97
CA THR A 52 7.77 -25.46 -25.54
C THR A 52 7.24 -24.43 -24.54
N VAL A 53 7.38 -24.68 -23.22
CA VAL A 53 6.81 -23.83 -22.16
C VAL A 53 7.83 -23.53 -21.07
N HIS A 54 7.91 -22.28 -20.66
CA HIS A 54 8.71 -21.84 -19.52
C HIS A 54 7.80 -21.33 -18.41
N TYR A 55 7.73 -22.05 -17.30
CA TYR A 55 6.99 -21.65 -16.09
C TYR A 55 7.90 -20.89 -15.14
N PHE A 56 7.40 -19.78 -14.59
CA PHE A 56 8.05 -19.08 -13.49
C PHE A 56 7.02 -18.58 -12.47
N SER A 57 7.42 -18.42 -11.24
CA SER A 57 6.63 -17.84 -10.15
C SER A 57 7.47 -16.80 -9.44
N ILE A 58 6.79 -15.83 -8.81
CA ILE A 58 7.40 -14.80 -7.96
C ILE A 58 7.01 -14.94 -6.49
N ASP A 59 6.17 -15.90 -6.14
CA ASP A 59 5.50 -16.04 -4.84
C ASP A 59 6.44 -16.09 -3.63
N ASN A 60 7.67 -16.54 -3.82
CA ASN A 60 8.70 -16.63 -2.78
C ASN A 60 9.81 -15.58 -2.94
N GLU A 61 9.81 -14.80 -4.02
CA GLU A 61 10.82 -13.80 -4.32
C GLU A 61 10.32 -12.39 -3.97
N LEU A 62 9.05 -12.10 -4.30
CA LEU A 62 8.42 -10.81 -4.10
C LEU A 62 7.28 -10.97 -3.09
N SER A 63 7.60 -10.84 -1.82
CA SER A 63 6.66 -10.97 -0.71
C SER A 63 6.36 -9.62 -0.08
N TYR A 64 5.09 -9.40 0.27
CA TYR A 64 4.68 -8.22 1.02
C TYR A 64 5.00 -8.40 2.51
N ASP A 65 5.59 -7.39 3.11
CA ASP A 65 5.82 -7.34 4.55
C ASP A 65 4.61 -6.68 5.22
N SER A 66 3.73 -7.47 5.84
CA SER A 66 2.49 -6.99 6.46
C SER A 66 2.74 -6.15 7.72
N PHE A 67 1.96 -5.08 7.91
CA PHE A 67 1.90 -4.37 9.20
C PHE A 67 0.99 -5.06 10.20
N TYR A 68 -0.10 -5.65 9.72
CA TYR A 68 -1.04 -6.44 10.52
C TYR A 68 -1.61 -7.60 9.70
N LEU A 69 -2.67 -7.37 8.96
CA LEU A 69 -3.28 -8.32 8.04
C LEU A 69 -3.35 -7.78 6.60
N ASP A 70 -2.74 -6.62 6.35
CA ASP A 70 -2.52 -6.08 5.03
C ASP A 70 -1.52 -6.96 4.26
N PHE A 71 -1.72 -7.09 2.96
CA PHE A 71 -0.93 -8.01 2.16
C PHE A 71 -0.54 -7.46 0.78
N GLY A 72 -0.78 -6.17 0.55
CA GLY A 72 -0.50 -5.55 -0.74
C GLY A 72 -1.22 -4.20 -0.93
N PRO A 73 -1.16 -3.65 -2.16
CA PRO A 73 -0.35 -4.13 -3.29
C PRO A 73 1.16 -4.06 -3.03
N LEU A 74 1.94 -4.86 -3.79
CA LEU A 74 3.39 -4.82 -3.74
C LEU A 74 3.91 -3.44 -4.13
N ASN A 75 5.07 -3.04 -3.59
CA ASN A 75 5.62 -1.71 -3.78
C ASN A 75 6.22 -1.48 -5.17
N LEU A 76 6.57 -0.23 -5.45
CA LEU A 76 7.05 0.20 -6.76
C LEU A 76 8.36 -0.48 -7.18
N ALA A 77 9.28 -0.74 -6.25
CA ALA A 77 10.52 -1.46 -6.55
C ALA A 77 10.23 -2.93 -6.92
N MET A 78 9.31 -3.59 -6.23
CA MET A 78 8.89 -4.95 -6.56
C MET A 78 8.22 -5.02 -7.94
N LEU A 79 7.41 -4.02 -8.29
CA LEU A 79 6.82 -3.91 -9.63
C LEU A 79 7.90 -3.70 -10.70
N TYR A 80 8.93 -2.89 -10.41
CA TYR A 80 10.09 -2.73 -11.29
C TYR A 80 10.85 -4.04 -11.48
N HIS A 81 11.20 -4.73 -10.40
CA HIS A 81 11.93 -6.02 -10.46
C HIS A 81 11.15 -7.09 -11.21
N TYR A 82 9.84 -7.16 -11.00
CA TYR A 82 8.97 -8.05 -11.77
C TYR A 82 9.01 -7.73 -13.27
N SER A 83 8.87 -6.45 -13.60
CA SER A 83 8.84 -5.98 -14.99
C SER A 83 10.17 -6.24 -15.71
N ASP A 84 11.29 -5.97 -15.08
CA ASP A 84 12.63 -6.26 -15.60
C ASP A 84 12.83 -7.78 -15.80
N LYS A 85 12.44 -8.58 -14.81
CA LYS A 85 12.50 -10.05 -14.89
C LYS A 85 11.68 -10.60 -16.05
N LEU A 86 10.46 -10.09 -16.24
CA LEU A 86 9.58 -10.53 -17.33
C LEU A 86 10.12 -10.08 -18.69
N LYS A 87 10.58 -8.83 -18.83
CA LYS A 87 11.26 -8.33 -20.05
C LYS A 87 12.45 -9.20 -20.41
N LYS A 88 13.33 -9.53 -19.45
CA LYS A 88 14.47 -10.41 -19.65
C LYS A 88 14.06 -11.81 -20.12
N LYS A 89 12.96 -12.38 -19.62
CA LYS A 89 12.44 -13.68 -20.09
C LYS A 89 11.87 -13.61 -21.49
N LEU A 90 11.09 -12.60 -21.81
CA LEU A 90 10.48 -12.43 -23.12
C LEU A 90 11.52 -12.19 -24.23
N ASN A 91 12.64 -11.52 -23.91
CA ASN A 91 13.72 -11.18 -24.85
C ASN A 91 14.85 -12.24 -24.88
N ASN A 92 14.79 -13.28 -24.04
CA ASN A 92 15.84 -14.27 -23.97
C ASN A 92 15.80 -15.20 -25.21
N PRO A 93 16.88 -15.32 -25.99
CA PRO A 93 16.93 -16.23 -27.15
C PRO A 93 16.59 -17.68 -26.83
N ALA A 94 16.94 -18.18 -25.63
CA ALA A 94 16.62 -19.54 -25.20
C ALA A 94 15.11 -19.78 -24.98
N PHE A 95 14.32 -18.71 -24.91
CA PHE A 95 12.88 -18.77 -24.70
C PHE A 95 12.07 -18.24 -25.90
N ILE A 96 12.70 -17.88 -27.01
CA ILE A 96 12.03 -17.22 -28.14
C ILE A 96 10.84 -18.02 -28.68
N ASN A 97 10.98 -19.36 -28.75
CA ASN A 97 9.95 -20.28 -29.23
C ASN A 97 9.13 -20.91 -28.10
N LYS A 98 9.24 -20.41 -26.87
CA LYS A 98 8.49 -20.95 -25.72
C LYS A 98 7.36 -20.03 -25.32
N LYS A 99 6.25 -20.62 -24.87
CA LYS A 99 5.24 -19.90 -24.09
C LYS A 99 5.84 -19.54 -22.73
N ILE A 100 5.72 -18.29 -22.31
CA ILE A 100 6.14 -17.81 -20.97
C ILE A 100 4.90 -17.81 -20.09
N VAL A 101 4.90 -18.59 -19.02
CA VAL A 101 3.76 -18.73 -18.12
C VAL A 101 4.15 -18.26 -16.72
N HIS A 102 3.58 -17.14 -16.30
CA HIS A 102 3.64 -16.69 -14.92
C HIS A 102 2.60 -17.47 -14.11
N CYS A 103 3.04 -18.30 -13.19
CA CYS A 103 2.17 -19.10 -12.34
C CYS A 103 2.28 -18.66 -10.87
N THR A 104 1.15 -18.64 -10.18
CA THR A 104 1.03 -18.40 -8.74
C THR A 104 0.32 -19.55 -8.06
N GLY A 105 0.63 -19.80 -6.79
CA GLY A 105 -0.03 -20.85 -5.99
C GLY A 105 -1.49 -20.54 -5.64
N PRO A 106 -2.15 -21.42 -4.87
CA PRO A 106 -3.56 -21.27 -4.52
C PRO A 106 -3.81 -20.20 -3.43
N ASP A 107 -2.75 -19.65 -2.82
CA ASP A 107 -2.87 -18.60 -1.81
C ASP A 107 -3.46 -17.33 -2.42
N PHE A 108 -4.59 -16.88 -1.86
CA PHE A 108 -5.37 -15.77 -2.41
C PHE A 108 -4.64 -14.42 -2.35
N GLN A 109 -3.76 -14.19 -1.35
CA GLN A 109 -2.98 -12.97 -1.21
C GLN A 109 -1.86 -12.91 -2.25
N LYS A 110 -1.13 -14.01 -2.41
CA LYS A 110 -0.09 -14.15 -3.44
C LYS A 110 -0.68 -14.04 -4.84
N ARG A 111 -1.85 -14.65 -5.06
CA ARG A 111 -2.59 -14.57 -6.31
C ARG A 111 -2.98 -13.13 -6.67
N ALA A 112 -3.52 -12.36 -5.71
CA ALA A 112 -3.87 -10.96 -5.94
C ALA A 112 -2.63 -10.11 -6.26
N ASN A 113 -1.52 -10.30 -5.56
CA ASN A 113 -0.27 -9.61 -5.83
C ASN A 113 0.37 -10.01 -7.17
N ALA A 114 0.34 -11.29 -7.53
CA ALA A 114 0.82 -11.76 -8.83
C ALA A 114 0.00 -11.17 -9.98
N ALA A 115 -1.34 -11.11 -9.84
CA ALA A 115 -2.24 -10.49 -10.79
C ALA A 115 -2.00 -8.97 -10.91
N PHE A 116 -1.76 -8.27 -9.78
CA PHE A 116 -1.36 -6.87 -9.77
C PHE A 116 -0.09 -6.63 -10.59
N LEU A 117 0.94 -7.46 -10.41
CA LEU A 117 2.21 -7.29 -11.12
C LEU A 117 2.07 -7.49 -12.63
N ILE A 118 1.42 -8.58 -13.07
CA ILE A 118 1.28 -8.84 -14.50
C ILE A 118 0.29 -7.89 -15.17
N GLY A 119 -0.80 -7.51 -14.49
CA GLY A 119 -1.74 -6.50 -14.97
C GLY A 119 -1.07 -5.13 -15.12
N SER A 120 -0.26 -4.72 -14.15
CA SER A 120 0.53 -3.49 -14.23
C SER A 120 1.59 -3.55 -15.34
N TYR A 121 2.25 -4.69 -15.54
CA TYR A 121 3.15 -4.89 -16.67
C TYR A 121 2.43 -4.69 -18.01
N ALA A 122 1.22 -5.24 -18.14
CA ALA A 122 0.42 -5.09 -19.36
C ALA A 122 0.04 -3.63 -19.63
N ILE A 123 -0.25 -2.85 -18.60
CA ILE A 123 -0.51 -1.42 -18.71
C ILE A 123 0.74 -0.65 -19.13
N ILE A 124 1.88 -0.96 -18.52
CA ILE A 124 3.13 -0.18 -18.72
C ILE A 124 3.80 -0.49 -20.06
N TYR A 125 3.79 -1.76 -20.49
CA TYR A 125 4.58 -2.23 -21.64
C TYR A 125 3.76 -2.77 -22.82
N LEU A 126 2.49 -3.11 -22.61
CA LEU A 126 1.60 -3.56 -23.68
C LEU A 126 0.51 -2.51 -23.99
N ASP A 127 0.57 -1.36 -23.31
CA ASP A 127 -0.38 -0.22 -23.45
C ASP A 127 -1.85 -0.62 -23.31
N LEU A 128 -2.14 -1.60 -22.46
CA LEU A 128 -3.51 -1.99 -22.18
C LEU A 128 -4.20 -0.98 -21.25
N GLU A 129 -5.51 -0.79 -21.44
CA GLU A 129 -6.34 -0.10 -20.47
C GLU A 129 -6.56 -0.98 -19.23
N PRO A 130 -6.69 -0.38 -18.02
CA PRO A 130 -6.85 -1.13 -16.76
C PRO A 130 -8.00 -2.12 -16.78
N GLU A 131 -9.14 -1.71 -17.35
CA GLU A 131 -10.34 -2.54 -17.48
C GLU A 131 -10.07 -3.76 -18.37
N LYS A 132 -9.31 -3.58 -19.46
CA LYS A 132 -8.96 -4.68 -20.37
C LYS A 132 -7.97 -5.64 -19.73
N ALA A 133 -6.96 -5.13 -19.02
CA ALA A 133 -6.02 -5.96 -18.26
C ALA A 133 -6.76 -6.79 -17.18
N PHE A 134 -7.71 -6.16 -16.48
CA PHE A 134 -8.55 -6.82 -15.48
C PHE A 134 -9.49 -7.86 -16.08
N GLU A 135 -10.11 -7.58 -17.24
CA GLU A 135 -10.92 -8.53 -17.99
C GLU A 135 -10.13 -9.80 -18.36
N ILE A 136 -8.90 -9.64 -18.89
CA ILE A 136 -8.01 -10.75 -19.22
C ILE A 136 -7.70 -11.60 -17.98
N LEU A 137 -7.41 -10.95 -16.84
CA LEU A 137 -7.16 -11.64 -15.57
C LEU A 137 -8.38 -12.47 -15.11
N ASN A 138 -9.58 -11.97 -15.31
CA ASN A 138 -10.81 -12.65 -14.93
C ASN A 138 -11.19 -13.81 -15.86
N GLN A 139 -10.83 -13.75 -17.15
CA GLN A 139 -11.09 -14.84 -18.10
C GLN A 139 -10.41 -16.15 -17.68
N GLY A 140 -9.19 -16.07 -17.13
CA GLY A 140 -8.45 -17.23 -16.62
C GLY A 140 -8.73 -17.56 -15.15
N SER A 141 -9.63 -16.84 -14.49
CA SER A 141 -9.86 -16.98 -13.05
C SER A 141 -11.21 -17.56 -12.73
N GLN A 142 -11.22 -18.68 -11.99
CA GLN A 142 -12.47 -19.28 -11.47
C GLN A 142 -13.03 -18.57 -10.22
N LYS A 143 -12.28 -17.65 -9.63
CA LYS A 143 -12.66 -16.93 -8.39
C LYS A 143 -12.23 -15.49 -8.49
N ASP A 144 -13.00 -14.60 -7.89
CA ASP A 144 -12.67 -13.19 -7.75
C ASP A 144 -11.30 -12.99 -7.05
N TYR A 145 -10.66 -11.88 -7.36
CA TYR A 145 -9.44 -11.48 -6.68
C TYR A 145 -9.77 -10.86 -5.32
N THR A 146 -9.09 -11.32 -4.28
CA THR A 146 -9.21 -10.74 -2.94
C THR A 146 -8.77 -9.29 -2.96
N GLN A 147 -9.61 -8.41 -2.42
CA GLN A 147 -9.32 -7.00 -2.31
C GLN A 147 -8.21 -6.73 -1.28
N PHE A 148 -7.36 -5.75 -1.56
CA PHE A 148 -6.27 -5.35 -0.69
C PHE A 148 -6.83 -4.57 0.50
N ARG A 149 -6.65 -5.11 1.70
CA ARG A 149 -7.06 -4.45 2.93
C ARG A 149 -5.95 -3.54 3.48
N ASP A 150 -6.33 -2.62 4.34
CA ASP A 150 -5.40 -1.77 5.09
C ASP A 150 -4.83 -2.45 6.34
N ALA A 151 -3.91 -1.77 7.01
CA ALA A 151 -3.24 -2.23 8.23
C ALA A 151 -4.05 -1.96 9.51
N SER A 152 -5.37 -1.69 9.43
CA SER A 152 -6.21 -1.43 10.60
C SER A 152 -6.59 -2.71 11.35
N ILE A 153 -6.81 -2.56 12.66
CA ILE A 153 -7.42 -3.58 13.52
C ILE A 153 -8.94 -3.37 13.44
N GLY A 154 -9.70 -4.42 13.15
CA GLY A 154 -11.16 -4.38 13.04
C GLY A 154 -11.66 -4.48 11.60
N GLN A 155 -12.77 -3.80 11.30
CA GLN A 155 -13.37 -3.81 9.97
C GLN A 155 -12.42 -3.12 8.98
N PRO A 156 -11.82 -3.85 8.01
CA PRO A 156 -10.89 -3.25 7.08
C PRO A 156 -11.63 -2.46 6.00
N TYR A 157 -11.02 -1.37 5.57
CA TYR A 157 -11.32 -0.79 4.28
C TYR A 157 -10.49 -1.52 3.22
N THR A 158 -11.08 -1.76 2.06
CA THR A 158 -10.42 -2.50 0.98
C THR A 158 -10.43 -1.69 -0.32
N ILE A 159 -9.38 -1.88 -1.12
CA ILE A 159 -9.30 -1.40 -2.51
C ILE A 159 -9.23 -2.61 -3.43
N SER A 160 -9.82 -2.50 -4.61
CA SER A 160 -9.85 -3.59 -5.58
C SER A 160 -8.53 -3.68 -6.37
N LEU A 161 -8.30 -4.81 -7.02
CA LEU A 161 -7.22 -4.96 -7.99
C LEU A 161 -7.36 -3.94 -9.13
N LEU A 162 -8.59 -3.67 -9.59
CA LEU A 162 -8.85 -2.71 -10.65
C LEU A 162 -8.47 -1.28 -10.23
N ASP A 163 -8.75 -0.87 -8.99
CA ASP A 163 -8.33 0.45 -8.47
C ASP A 163 -6.80 0.60 -8.49
N CYS A 164 -6.07 -0.47 -8.13
CA CYS A 164 -4.62 -0.49 -8.20
C CYS A 164 -4.11 -0.36 -9.65
N LEU A 165 -4.73 -1.05 -10.61
CA LEU A 165 -4.40 -0.96 -12.02
C LEU A 165 -4.70 0.44 -12.60
N LYS A 166 -5.83 1.03 -12.24
CA LYS A 166 -6.18 2.41 -12.60
C LYS A 166 -5.20 3.42 -12.03
N ALA A 167 -4.80 3.24 -10.78
CA ALA A 167 -3.78 4.08 -10.15
C ALA A 167 -2.45 4.04 -10.90
N VAL A 168 -1.98 2.84 -11.32
CA VAL A 168 -0.78 2.68 -12.13
C VAL A 168 -0.92 3.38 -13.48
N LYS A 169 -2.05 3.23 -14.20
CA LYS A 169 -2.29 3.89 -15.50
C LYS A 169 -2.28 5.40 -15.38
N LYS A 170 -2.98 5.96 -14.37
CA LYS A 170 -2.98 7.40 -14.13
C LYS A 170 -1.59 7.93 -13.74
N ALA A 171 -0.89 7.24 -12.86
CA ALA A 171 0.46 7.62 -12.47
C ALA A 171 1.43 7.60 -13.65
N LEU A 172 1.35 6.60 -14.52
CA LEU A 172 2.10 6.53 -15.77
C LEU A 172 1.73 7.67 -16.72
N HIS A 173 0.42 7.90 -16.93
CA HIS A 173 -0.08 8.96 -17.82
C HIS A 173 0.39 10.35 -17.41
N PHE A 174 0.41 10.64 -16.11
CA PHE A 174 0.86 11.93 -15.58
C PHE A 174 2.37 12.01 -15.35
N GLY A 175 3.11 10.96 -15.68
CA GLY A 175 4.57 10.94 -15.54
C GLY A 175 5.07 10.85 -14.11
N PHE A 176 4.29 10.25 -13.19
CA PHE A 176 4.71 10.08 -11.80
C PHE A 176 5.88 9.11 -11.67
N PHE A 177 6.00 8.15 -12.57
CA PHE A 177 7.14 7.25 -12.66
C PHE A 177 7.46 6.90 -14.11
N ASN A 178 8.72 6.49 -14.34
CA ASN A 178 9.19 5.95 -15.62
C ASN A 178 10.27 4.90 -15.34
N PHE A 179 9.99 3.64 -15.63
CA PHE A 179 10.91 2.53 -15.36
C PHE A 179 12.15 2.50 -16.24
N GLU A 180 12.20 3.26 -17.33
CA GLU A 180 13.43 3.42 -18.14
C GLU A 180 14.49 4.28 -17.42
N SER A 181 14.07 5.11 -16.45
CA SER A 181 14.96 5.97 -15.67
C SER A 181 14.89 5.75 -14.16
N PHE A 182 14.17 4.74 -13.69
CA PHE A 182 13.90 4.51 -12.27
C PHE A 182 15.12 3.96 -11.53
N ASP A 183 15.60 4.70 -10.51
CA ASP A 183 16.65 4.26 -9.58
C ASP A 183 16.03 3.46 -8.43
N PHE A 184 15.85 2.16 -8.66
CA PHE A 184 15.31 1.26 -7.63
C PHE A 184 16.25 1.13 -6.42
N LEU A 185 17.56 1.31 -6.59
CA LEU A 185 18.53 1.28 -5.48
C LEU A 185 18.34 2.48 -4.55
N GLU A 186 18.07 3.67 -5.10
CA GLU A 186 17.75 4.85 -4.30
C GLU A 186 16.41 4.67 -3.54
N TYR A 187 15.39 4.11 -4.20
CA TYR A 187 14.12 3.78 -3.57
C TYR A 187 14.30 2.82 -2.40
N GLU A 188 14.92 1.65 -2.62
CA GLU A 188 15.13 0.61 -1.61
C GLU A 188 16.06 1.07 -0.49
N HIS A 189 17.03 1.94 -0.78
CA HIS A 189 17.92 2.51 0.22
C HIS A 189 17.16 3.36 1.23
N TYR A 190 16.39 4.34 0.76
CA TYR A 190 15.72 5.30 1.63
C TYR A 190 14.39 4.82 2.21
N GLU A 191 13.79 3.76 1.63
CA GLU A 191 12.64 3.08 2.24
C GLU A 191 13.02 2.40 3.57
N ARG A 192 14.29 2.01 3.71
CA ARG A 192 14.77 1.37 4.94
C ARG A 192 14.78 2.33 6.09
N VAL A 193 14.40 1.80 7.26
CA VAL A 193 14.34 2.56 8.50
C VAL A 193 15.69 3.13 8.90
N GLU A 194 16.76 2.38 8.69
CA GLU A 194 18.14 2.76 8.99
C GLU A 194 18.59 3.99 8.20
N ASN A 195 18.00 4.24 7.05
CA ASN A 195 18.41 5.26 6.09
C ASN A 195 17.43 6.45 6.00
N GLY A 196 16.47 6.53 6.94
CA GLY A 196 15.58 7.68 7.06
C GLY A 196 14.09 7.39 6.89
N ASP A 197 13.70 6.20 6.39
CA ASP A 197 12.29 5.78 6.27
C ASP A 197 11.44 6.80 5.51
N PHE A 198 11.78 7.07 4.26
CA PHE A 198 11.03 8.00 3.43
C PHE A 198 10.87 7.53 1.98
N ASN A 199 9.78 7.98 1.36
CA ASN A 199 9.49 7.71 -0.05
C ASN A 199 9.00 8.97 -0.78
N TRP A 200 9.40 9.11 -2.04
CA TRP A 200 8.74 10.00 -2.98
C TRP A 200 7.35 9.47 -3.33
N ILE A 201 6.37 10.37 -3.34
CA ILE A 201 4.98 10.04 -3.73
C ILE A 201 4.61 10.73 -5.03
N VAL A 202 4.96 12.01 -5.19
CA VAL A 202 4.72 12.79 -6.41
C VAL A 202 6.04 13.44 -6.83
N PRO A 203 6.43 13.33 -8.11
CA PRO A 203 7.70 13.85 -8.59
C PRO A 203 7.88 15.33 -8.28
N ASN A 204 9.03 15.70 -7.71
CA ASN A 204 9.39 17.07 -7.38
C ASN A 204 8.37 17.82 -6.51
N LYS A 205 7.40 17.08 -5.92
CA LYS A 205 6.35 17.69 -5.11
C LYS A 205 6.26 17.11 -3.72
N PHE A 206 6.14 15.79 -3.53
CA PHE A 206 5.94 15.21 -2.20
C PHE A 206 6.90 14.08 -1.86
N ILE A 207 7.55 14.23 -0.70
CA ILE A 207 8.20 13.16 0.05
C ILE A 207 7.36 12.89 1.31
N ALA A 208 7.00 11.63 1.56
CA ALA A 208 6.42 11.15 2.80
C ALA A 208 7.51 10.49 3.64
N PHE A 209 7.65 10.86 4.92
CA PHE A 209 8.71 10.33 5.77
C PHE A 209 8.28 10.07 7.22
N CYS A 210 9.04 9.27 7.94
CA CYS A 210 8.86 9.03 9.37
C CYS A 210 9.25 10.29 10.15
N GLY A 211 8.45 10.62 11.17
CA GLY A 211 8.67 11.83 11.99
C GLY A 211 10.00 11.79 12.74
N PRO A 212 10.84 12.84 12.60
CA PRO A 212 12.08 12.95 13.35
C PRO A 212 11.86 13.14 14.86
N GLN A 213 12.91 12.89 15.62
CA GLN A 213 13.04 13.25 17.02
C GLN A 213 14.20 14.24 17.22
N ASN A 214 14.32 14.82 18.42
CA ASN A 214 15.37 15.81 18.69
C ASN A 214 16.79 15.29 18.47
N ARG A 215 17.04 13.99 18.71
CA ARG A 215 18.34 13.35 18.54
C ARG A 215 18.17 12.00 17.86
N SER A 216 19.11 11.62 17.02
CA SER A 216 19.20 10.25 16.48
C SER A 216 19.61 9.31 17.60
N LYS A 217 18.84 8.24 17.79
CA LYS A 217 19.09 7.21 18.82
C LYS A 217 18.50 5.86 18.39
N LEU A 218 18.96 4.80 19.02
CA LEU A 218 18.24 3.53 19.00
C LEU A 218 17.13 3.59 20.06
N SER A 219 15.91 3.27 19.68
CA SER A 219 14.82 3.12 20.65
C SER A 219 15.06 1.88 21.54
N ASN A 220 14.33 1.75 22.65
CA ASN A 220 14.43 0.61 23.57
C ASN A 220 14.23 -0.75 22.90
N ILE A 221 13.55 -0.78 21.75
CA ILE A 221 13.35 -1.95 20.91
C ILE A 221 14.41 -2.08 19.80
N GLY A 222 15.48 -1.24 19.82
CA GLY A 222 16.54 -1.24 18.84
C GLY A 222 16.14 -0.75 17.45
N TYR A 223 15.17 0.14 17.39
CA TYR A 223 14.72 0.80 16.17
C TYR A 223 15.43 2.15 16.04
N PRO A 224 16.06 2.44 14.88
CA PRO A 224 16.71 3.73 14.68
C PRO A 224 15.68 4.85 14.53
N VAL A 225 15.82 5.86 15.34
CA VAL A 225 15.04 7.10 15.26
C VAL A 225 15.98 8.20 14.79
N HIS A 226 15.56 8.96 13.81
CA HIS A 226 16.39 9.96 13.15
C HIS A 226 16.11 11.36 13.67
N SER A 227 17.16 12.19 13.72
CA SER A 227 17.03 13.63 13.94
C SER A 227 16.80 14.39 12.62
N PRO A 228 16.35 15.65 12.65
CA PRO A 228 16.16 16.47 11.45
C PRO A 228 17.40 16.54 10.55
N GLU A 229 18.59 16.54 11.12
CA GLU A 229 19.87 16.66 10.42
C GLU A 229 20.11 15.52 9.43
N THR A 230 19.58 14.32 9.71
CA THR A 230 19.67 13.15 8.83
C THR A 230 19.14 13.44 7.42
N TYR A 231 18.13 14.29 7.29
CA TYR A 231 17.44 14.55 6.03
C TYR A 231 18.01 15.74 5.24
N PHE A 232 18.80 16.63 5.87
CA PHE A 232 19.18 17.92 5.26
C PHE A 232 19.90 17.77 3.93
N SER A 233 20.86 16.86 3.81
CA SER A 233 21.63 16.68 2.57
C SER A 233 20.76 16.19 1.42
N TYR A 234 19.87 15.24 1.69
CA TYR A 234 18.93 14.71 0.70
C TYR A 234 17.92 15.77 0.28
N PHE A 235 17.31 16.45 1.25
CA PHE A 235 16.30 17.48 0.99
C PHE A 235 16.86 18.66 0.20
N ARG A 236 18.07 19.14 0.50
CA ARG A 236 18.71 20.19 -0.30
C ARG A 236 18.98 19.74 -1.73
N ARG A 237 19.51 18.54 -1.93
CA ARG A 237 19.77 17.98 -3.26
C ARG A 237 18.51 17.90 -4.11
N HIS A 238 17.39 17.57 -3.50
CA HIS A 238 16.09 17.42 -4.16
C HIS A 238 15.21 18.66 -4.08
N LYS A 239 15.78 19.83 -3.74
CA LYS A 239 15.09 21.14 -3.71
C LYS A 239 13.82 21.13 -2.86
N VAL A 240 13.82 20.39 -1.75
CA VAL A 240 12.76 20.50 -0.74
C VAL A 240 12.82 21.91 -0.16
N SER A 241 11.70 22.63 -0.21
CA SER A 241 11.59 23.99 0.34
C SER A 241 10.86 24.02 1.68
N THR A 242 10.00 23.05 1.93
CA THR A 242 9.06 23.10 3.04
C THR A 242 8.93 21.74 3.73
N VAL A 243 8.94 21.74 5.05
CA VAL A 243 8.62 20.56 5.88
C VAL A 243 7.28 20.79 6.56
N ILE A 244 6.38 19.80 6.50
CA ILE A 244 5.07 19.87 7.15
C ILE A 244 4.96 18.75 8.19
N ARG A 245 4.77 19.16 9.46
CA ARG A 245 4.59 18.25 10.59
C ARG A 245 3.11 18.12 10.97
N LEU A 246 2.62 16.87 11.03
CA LEU A 246 1.21 16.55 11.33
C LEU A 246 1.00 15.96 12.73
N ASN A 247 2.07 15.55 13.42
CA ASN A 247 2.04 14.99 14.77
C ASN A 247 2.41 16.05 15.84
N LYS A 248 2.48 15.61 17.09
CA LYS A 248 3.01 16.42 18.20
C LYS A 248 4.45 16.84 17.92
N LYS A 249 4.92 17.84 18.68
CA LYS A 249 6.27 18.41 18.53
C LYS A 249 7.31 17.51 19.20
N ASP A 250 7.76 16.48 18.50
CA ASP A 250 8.78 15.54 18.97
C ASP A 250 10.22 16.02 18.69
N TYR A 251 10.36 17.14 17.99
CA TYR A 251 11.62 17.85 17.73
C TYR A 251 11.38 19.35 17.59
N ASP A 252 12.45 20.15 17.76
CA ASP A 252 12.40 21.59 17.56
C ASP A 252 12.41 21.94 16.06
N ALA A 253 11.35 22.64 15.61
CA ALA A 253 11.20 23.12 14.24
C ALA A 253 12.32 24.06 13.80
N SER A 254 12.96 24.77 14.73
CA SER A 254 14.06 25.69 14.47
C SER A 254 15.23 25.01 13.75
N LYS A 255 15.46 23.71 13.95
CA LYS A 255 16.50 22.93 13.27
C LYS A 255 16.32 22.91 11.74
N PHE A 256 15.09 22.70 11.24
CA PHE A 256 14.80 22.79 9.82
C PHE A 256 14.87 24.23 9.30
N ILE A 257 14.37 25.19 10.09
CA ILE A 257 14.38 26.61 9.72
C ILE A 257 15.82 27.12 9.58
N GLN A 258 16.68 26.85 10.55
CA GLN A 258 18.10 27.22 10.53
C GLN A 258 18.86 26.54 9.38
N ALA A 259 18.42 25.34 8.98
CA ALA A 259 18.97 24.64 7.82
C ALA A 259 18.48 25.17 6.46
N GLY A 260 17.59 26.19 6.46
CA GLY A 260 17.07 26.88 5.28
C GLY A 260 15.78 26.27 4.70
N PHE A 261 15.06 25.46 5.46
CA PHE A 261 13.76 24.92 5.07
C PHE A 261 12.63 25.71 5.74
N ASP A 262 11.55 25.97 5.04
CA ASP A 262 10.31 26.43 5.68
C ASP A 262 9.69 25.28 6.50
N HIS A 263 9.07 25.58 7.66
CA HIS A 263 8.46 24.58 8.52
C HIS A 263 7.05 25.00 8.92
N LYS A 264 6.09 24.07 8.75
CA LYS A 264 4.67 24.30 9.08
C LYS A 264 4.13 23.18 9.97
N ASP A 265 3.39 23.59 11.01
CA ASP A 265 2.67 22.66 11.89
C ASP A 265 1.19 22.63 11.52
N LEU A 266 0.69 21.45 11.16
CA LEU A 266 -0.71 21.17 10.87
C LEU A 266 -1.19 19.95 11.69
N TYR A 267 -1.14 20.10 13.01
CA TYR A 267 -1.43 19.02 13.94
C TYR A 267 -2.88 18.54 13.88
N PHE A 268 -3.07 17.22 13.86
CA PHE A 268 -4.31 16.54 14.23
C PHE A 268 -4.03 15.15 14.84
N VAL A 269 -5.05 14.58 15.49
CA VAL A 269 -4.92 13.37 16.33
C VAL A 269 -4.42 12.18 15.51
N ASP A 270 -3.59 11.33 16.13
CA ASP A 270 -3.11 10.08 15.50
C ASP A 270 -4.27 9.12 15.24
N GLY A 271 -4.24 8.49 14.06
CA GLY A 271 -5.35 7.67 13.58
C GLY A 271 -6.59 8.47 13.13
N GLY A 272 -6.69 9.76 13.43
CA GLY A 272 -7.81 10.61 13.06
C GLY A 272 -7.75 11.14 11.62
N THR A 273 -8.81 11.89 11.26
CA THR A 273 -8.92 12.64 10.00
C THR A 273 -8.73 14.13 10.24
N PRO A 274 -8.16 14.88 9.30
CA PRO A 274 -8.02 16.32 9.45
C PRO A 274 -9.38 17.03 9.28
N SER A 275 -9.54 18.17 9.95
CA SER A 275 -10.65 19.08 9.65
C SER A 275 -10.48 19.70 8.26
N ASP A 276 -11.59 20.20 7.69
CA ASP A 276 -11.55 20.89 6.38
C ASP A 276 -10.61 22.09 6.39
N ARG A 277 -10.50 22.78 7.52
CA ARG A 277 -9.55 23.88 7.70
C ARG A 277 -8.09 23.40 7.57
N ILE A 278 -7.74 22.27 8.19
CA ILE A 278 -6.39 21.69 8.09
C ILE A 278 -6.12 21.25 6.67
N MET A 279 -7.07 20.53 6.04
CA MET A 279 -6.99 20.10 4.64
C MET A 279 -6.77 21.29 3.69
N GLN A 280 -7.57 22.34 3.83
CA GLN A 280 -7.46 23.52 2.96
C GLN A 280 -6.14 24.27 3.18
N ASN A 281 -5.70 24.41 4.45
CA ASN A 281 -4.40 25.02 4.78
C ASN A 281 -3.24 24.20 4.18
N PHE A 282 -3.30 22.87 4.27
CA PHE A 282 -2.31 21.98 3.66
C PHE A 282 -2.22 22.22 2.15
N ILE A 283 -3.36 22.20 1.45
CA ILE A 283 -3.41 22.42 0.00
C ILE A 283 -2.84 23.80 -0.35
N ASN A 284 -3.24 24.84 0.38
CA ASN A 284 -2.76 26.22 0.14
C ASN A 284 -1.24 26.34 0.34
N ILE A 285 -0.69 25.76 1.41
CA ILE A 285 0.76 25.71 1.63
C ILE A 285 1.44 25.01 0.48
N CYS A 286 0.90 23.86 0.07
CA CYS A 286 1.49 23.06 -1.01
C CYS A 286 1.45 23.79 -2.37
N GLU A 287 0.36 24.49 -2.69
CA GLU A 287 0.23 25.24 -3.95
C GLU A 287 1.22 26.41 -4.03
N ASN A 288 1.54 27.05 -2.88
CA ASN A 288 2.43 28.18 -2.78
C ASN A 288 3.91 27.81 -2.51
N ALA A 289 4.23 26.57 -2.24
CA ALA A 289 5.59 26.14 -1.98
C ALA A 289 6.46 26.23 -3.24
N LYS A 290 7.66 26.83 -3.09
CA LYS A 290 8.60 27.07 -4.19
C LYS A 290 9.33 25.81 -4.68
N GLY A 291 9.38 24.77 -3.88
CA GLY A 291 10.06 23.51 -4.16
C GLY A 291 9.25 22.31 -3.69
N ALA A 292 9.91 21.16 -3.58
CA ALA A 292 9.29 19.97 -3.03
C ALA A 292 8.95 20.15 -1.54
N ILE A 293 8.03 19.32 -1.07
CA ILE A 293 7.49 19.36 0.28
C ILE A 293 7.71 18.00 0.93
N ALA A 294 8.35 18.00 2.10
CA ALA A 294 8.48 16.80 2.91
C ALA A 294 7.39 16.82 3.99
N VAL A 295 6.54 15.78 4.00
CA VAL A 295 5.39 15.65 4.90
C VAL A 295 5.59 14.48 5.83
N HIS A 296 5.39 14.67 7.12
CA HIS A 296 5.45 13.59 8.10
C HIS A 296 4.36 13.69 9.17
N CYS A 297 4.07 12.55 9.77
CA CYS A 297 3.38 12.43 11.04
C CYS A 297 4.31 11.67 12.02
N LYS A 298 3.85 10.68 12.76
CA LYS A 298 4.71 9.84 13.58
C LYS A 298 5.39 8.76 12.75
N ALA A 299 4.63 7.85 12.14
CA ALA A 299 5.16 6.81 11.25
C ALA A 299 5.31 7.25 9.77
N GLY A 300 4.79 8.42 9.40
CA GLY A 300 4.79 8.91 8.02
C GLY A 300 3.89 8.12 7.07
N LEU A 301 2.80 7.52 7.57
CA LEU A 301 1.90 6.64 6.81
C LEU A 301 0.47 7.16 6.75
N GLY A 302 -0.29 7.12 7.87
CA GLY A 302 -1.73 7.41 7.89
C GLY A 302 -2.04 8.88 7.59
N ARG A 303 -1.82 9.77 8.57
CA ARG A 303 -2.07 11.23 8.45
C ARG A 303 -1.35 11.86 7.27
N THR A 304 -0.10 11.43 7.03
CA THR A 304 0.73 11.90 5.93
C THR A 304 0.12 11.53 4.58
N GLY A 305 -0.20 10.26 4.39
CA GLY A 305 -0.82 9.78 3.15
C GLY A 305 -2.16 10.45 2.87
N SER A 306 -3.00 10.63 3.90
CA SER A 306 -4.34 11.23 3.74
C SER A 306 -4.28 12.66 3.17
N LEU A 307 -3.38 13.51 3.65
CA LEU A 307 -3.26 14.87 3.13
C LEU A 307 -2.60 14.91 1.74
N ILE A 308 -1.60 14.05 1.48
CA ILE A 308 -1.03 13.94 0.13
C ILE A 308 -2.08 13.44 -0.87
N ALA A 309 -2.95 12.49 -0.47
CA ALA A 309 -4.07 12.01 -1.30
C ALA A 309 -5.01 13.16 -1.70
N CYS A 310 -5.37 14.05 -0.77
CA CYS A 310 -6.21 15.22 -1.08
C CYS A 310 -5.59 16.08 -2.20
N TYR A 311 -4.28 16.28 -2.16
CA TYR A 311 -3.59 17.05 -3.20
C TYR A 311 -3.60 16.31 -4.55
N ILE A 312 -3.37 14.99 -4.56
CA ILE A 312 -3.41 14.16 -5.77
C ILE A 312 -4.81 14.18 -6.38
N MET A 313 -5.86 13.99 -5.57
CA MET A 313 -7.25 14.03 -6.01
C MET A 313 -7.59 15.38 -6.63
N LYS A 314 -7.23 16.48 -5.99
CA LYS A 314 -7.47 17.85 -6.49
C LYS A 314 -6.79 18.11 -7.82
N HIS A 315 -5.51 17.81 -7.94
CA HIS A 315 -4.70 18.25 -9.08
C HIS A 315 -4.70 17.30 -10.26
N TRP A 316 -4.87 15.98 -10.03
CA TRP A 316 -4.83 14.95 -11.07
C TRP A 316 -6.11 14.12 -11.22
N LYS A 317 -7.16 14.48 -10.49
CA LYS A 317 -8.47 13.78 -10.57
C LYS A 317 -8.37 12.25 -10.34
N PHE A 318 -7.47 11.83 -9.48
CA PHE A 318 -7.53 10.46 -8.96
C PHE A 318 -8.80 10.29 -8.13
N THR A 319 -9.39 9.09 -8.11
CA THR A 319 -10.39 8.74 -7.09
C THR A 319 -9.72 8.58 -5.73
N ALA A 320 -10.51 8.45 -4.68
CA ALA A 320 -9.98 8.13 -3.35
C ALA A 320 -9.22 6.80 -3.36
N GLU A 321 -9.81 5.75 -3.97
CA GLU A 321 -9.24 4.42 -4.08
C GLU A 321 -7.95 4.42 -4.90
N GLU A 322 -7.93 5.10 -6.03
CA GLU A 322 -6.73 5.25 -6.87
C GLU A 322 -5.62 6.00 -6.15
N SER A 323 -5.95 7.05 -5.37
CA SER A 323 -4.98 7.79 -4.57
C SER A 323 -4.39 6.93 -3.46
N ILE A 324 -5.24 6.17 -2.75
CA ILE A 324 -4.83 5.22 -1.73
C ILE A 324 -3.92 4.15 -2.34
N ALA A 325 -4.32 3.57 -3.47
CA ALA A 325 -3.55 2.55 -4.19
C ALA A 325 -2.16 3.08 -4.59
N TRP A 326 -2.09 4.24 -5.22
CA TRP A 326 -0.81 4.84 -5.65
C TRP A 326 0.12 5.12 -4.45
N ILE A 327 -0.41 5.71 -3.38
CA ILE A 327 0.39 6.03 -2.20
C ILE A 327 0.90 4.75 -1.52
N ARG A 328 0.10 3.65 -1.48
CA ARG A 328 0.55 2.36 -0.96
C ARG A 328 1.58 1.68 -1.85
N ILE A 329 1.48 1.83 -3.17
CA ILE A 329 2.50 1.34 -4.12
C ILE A 329 3.83 2.09 -3.89
N CYS A 330 3.79 3.38 -3.61
CA CYS A 330 4.99 4.15 -3.29
C CYS A 330 5.51 3.91 -1.87
N ARG A 331 4.59 3.81 -0.88
CA ARG A 331 4.90 3.71 0.55
C ARG A 331 3.90 2.76 1.23
N PRO A 332 4.23 1.46 1.32
CA PRO A 332 3.36 0.44 1.89
C PRO A 332 2.85 0.77 3.28
N GLY A 333 1.60 0.38 3.58
CA GLY A 333 0.94 0.62 4.86
C GLY A 333 0.38 2.03 5.05
N SER A 334 0.39 2.87 4.02
CA SER A 334 -0.16 4.23 4.07
C SER A 334 -1.70 4.24 4.07
N ILE A 335 -2.28 5.25 4.74
CA ILE A 335 -3.72 5.55 4.82
C ILE A 335 -4.51 4.39 5.45
N ILE A 336 -4.91 4.57 6.72
CA ILE A 336 -5.36 3.48 7.58
C ILE A 336 -6.74 3.80 8.16
N GLY A 337 -7.59 2.80 8.23
CA GLY A 337 -8.90 2.86 8.87
C GLY A 337 -9.82 3.90 8.22
N HIS A 338 -10.54 4.65 9.06
CA HIS A 338 -11.55 5.61 8.61
C HIS A 338 -11.00 6.81 7.82
N GLN A 339 -9.68 7.00 7.74
CA GLN A 339 -9.05 7.98 6.83
C GLN A 339 -9.44 7.72 5.37
N GLN A 340 -9.66 6.47 5.00
CA GLN A 340 -10.03 6.05 3.65
C GLN A 340 -11.47 6.47 3.32
N ASN A 341 -12.43 6.18 4.22
CA ASN A 341 -13.82 6.63 4.05
C ASN A 341 -13.92 8.17 4.02
N TRP A 342 -13.08 8.84 4.82
CA TRP A 342 -13.02 10.30 4.81
C TRP A 342 -12.53 10.83 3.45
N LEU A 343 -11.55 10.20 2.82
CA LEU A 343 -11.08 10.57 1.48
C LEU A 343 -12.20 10.42 0.44
N GLN A 344 -12.99 9.33 0.47
CA GLN A 344 -14.15 9.16 -0.41
C GLN A 344 -15.16 10.30 -0.25
N GLN A 345 -15.45 10.71 0.99
CA GLN A 345 -16.35 11.83 1.26
C GLN A 345 -15.83 13.17 0.70
N LYS A 346 -14.51 13.33 0.58
CA LYS A 346 -13.87 14.55 0.07
C LYS A 346 -13.66 14.57 -1.44
N GLU A 347 -13.86 13.47 -2.14
CA GLU A 347 -13.52 13.30 -3.54
C GLU A 347 -14.11 14.37 -4.43
N ASN A 348 -15.44 14.50 -4.47
CA ASN A 348 -16.12 15.46 -5.33
C ASN A 348 -15.70 16.90 -5.01
N GLN A 349 -15.63 17.25 -3.72
CA GLN A 349 -15.19 18.57 -3.28
C GLN A 349 -13.79 18.91 -3.78
N LEU A 350 -12.87 17.93 -3.75
CA LEU A 350 -11.50 18.13 -4.21
C LEU A 350 -11.40 18.21 -5.74
N TRP A 351 -12.19 17.43 -6.46
CA TRP A 351 -12.25 17.51 -7.92
C TRP A 351 -12.76 18.85 -8.40
N GLU A 352 -13.86 19.35 -7.81
CA GLU A 352 -14.40 20.68 -8.11
C GLU A 352 -13.39 21.79 -7.80
N ALA A 353 -12.75 21.71 -6.64
CA ALA A 353 -11.68 22.65 -6.26
C ALA A 353 -10.50 22.59 -7.24
N GLY A 354 -10.18 21.42 -7.79
CA GLY A 354 -9.17 21.23 -8.82
C GLY A 354 -9.56 21.85 -10.15
N ASP A 355 -10.81 21.70 -10.58
CA ASP A 355 -11.33 22.32 -11.80
C ASP A 355 -11.33 23.85 -11.69
N MET A 356 -11.76 24.40 -10.55
CA MET A 356 -11.68 25.83 -10.29
C MET A 356 -10.24 26.36 -10.27
N TYR A 357 -9.33 25.59 -9.66
CA TYR A 357 -7.89 25.94 -9.66
C TYR A 357 -7.33 26.02 -11.09
N ARG A 358 -7.57 24.98 -11.92
CA ARG A 358 -7.09 24.95 -13.30
C ARG A 358 -7.64 26.11 -14.13
N LYS A 359 -8.93 26.40 -14.01
CA LYS A 359 -9.54 27.58 -14.67
C LYS A 359 -8.84 28.88 -14.26
N ARG A 360 -8.55 29.07 -12.95
CA ARG A 360 -7.90 30.26 -12.43
C ARG A 360 -6.47 30.45 -12.96
N VAL A 361 -5.71 29.35 -13.10
CA VAL A 361 -4.32 29.40 -13.56
C VAL A 361 -4.16 29.18 -15.08
N GLY A 362 -5.26 29.06 -15.83
CA GLY A 362 -5.25 28.91 -17.28
C GLY A 362 -4.80 27.54 -17.80
N LEU A 363 -4.94 26.49 -17.00
CA LEU A 363 -4.60 25.12 -17.40
C LEU A 363 -5.82 24.39 -17.96
N ALA A 364 -5.70 23.86 -19.17
CA ALA A 364 -6.76 23.08 -19.82
C ALA A 364 -6.91 21.66 -19.23
N SER A 365 -5.83 21.07 -18.73
CA SER A 365 -5.78 19.71 -18.19
C SER A 365 -4.82 19.63 -16.99
N PRO A 366 -4.89 18.54 -16.20
CA PRO A 366 -3.91 18.28 -15.14
C PRO A 366 -2.48 18.27 -15.69
N PRO A 367 -1.50 18.81 -14.94
CA PRO A 367 -0.12 18.90 -15.42
C PRO A 367 0.56 17.53 -15.49
N LYS A 368 1.39 17.29 -16.51
CA LYS A 368 2.27 16.13 -16.59
C LYS A 368 3.62 16.44 -15.94
N CYS A 369 4.16 15.47 -15.19
CA CYS A 369 5.50 15.56 -14.66
C CYS A 369 6.52 15.22 -15.75
N ALA A 370 7.53 16.06 -15.93
CA ALA A 370 8.57 15.84 -16.94
C ALA A 370 9.55 14.71 -16.53
N VAL A 371 9.70 14.47 -15.22
CA VAL A 371 10.63 13.48 -14.64
C VAL A 371 9.88 12.72 -13.57
N GLY A 372 9.94 11.39 -13.59
CA GLY A 372 9.31 10.53 -12.60
C GLY A 372 10.05 10.52 -11.25
N ILE A 373 9.38 9.95 -10.22
CA ILE A 373 10.04 9.73 -8.91
C ILE A 373 11.27 8.83 -9.09
N TYR A 374 12.32 9.10 -8.33
CA TYR A 374 13.57 8.35 -8.35
C TYR A 374 14.20 8.20 -9.75
N SER A 375 14.00 9.18 -10.65
CA SER A 375 14.68 9.13 -11.95
C SER A 375 16.16 9.45 -11.82
N PHE A 376 17.00 8.65 -12.49
CA PHE A 376 18.42 8.93 -12.60
C PHE A 376 18.65 10.34 -13.16
N SER A 377 19.47 11.15 -12.49
CA SER A 377 20.02 12.32 -13.14
C SER A 377 20.97 11.87 -14.26
N GLU A 378 20.99 12.54 -15.40
CA GLU A 378 21.86 12.20 -16.54
C GLU A 378 23.35 12.07 -16.16
N LEU A 379 23.78 12.79 -15.11
CA LEU A 379 25.11 12.71 -14.54
C LEU A 379 25.39 11.35 -13.84
N LYS A 380 24.36 10.71 -13.24
CA LYS A 380 24.50 9.36 -12.64
C LYS A 380 24.50 8.27 -13.72
N ARG A 381 23.77 8.46 -14.82
CA ARG A 381 23.71 7.50 -15.93
C ARG A 381 25.09 7.25 -16.57
N LYS A 382 25.95 8.25 -16.61
CA LYS A 382 27.34 8.11 -17.10
C LYS A 382 28.28 7.45 -16.08
N LYS A 383 28.00 7.58 -14.75
CA LYS A 383 28.83 6.98 -13.68
C LYS A 383 28.46 5.54 -13.31
N SER A 384 27.23 5.11 -13.55
CA SER A 384 26.78 3.73 -13.22
C SER A 384 27.23 2.70 -14.25
N GLN A 385 27.75 3.10 -15.40
CA GLN A 385 28.43 2.20 -16.34
C GLN A 385 29.88 1.84 -15.93
N ASP A 386 30.48 2.62 -15.01
CA ASP A 386 31.89 2.47 -14.67
C ASP A 386 32.19 1.97 -13.23
N ASN A 387 31.20 1.82 -12.35
CA ASN A 387 31.50 1.43 -10.96
C ASN A 387 30.43 0.54 -10.33
N VAL A 388 30.59 -0.77 -10.50
CA VAL A 388 29.94 -1.81 -9.68
C VAL A 388 30.95 -2.31 -8.61
N THR A 389 31.62 -1.42 -7.92
CA THR A 389 32.41 -1.83 -6.74
C THR A 389 32.58 -0.65 -5.78
N GLY A 390 31.98 -0.78 -4.62
CA GLY A 390 32.42 -0.03 -3.44
C GLY A 390 31.50 1.08 -2.95
N ILE A 391 30.49 0.76 -2.14
CA ILE A 391 30.09 1.59 -0.99
C ILE A 391 29.57 0.68 0.12
N VAL A 392 30.49 0.18 0.91
CA VAL A 392 30.23 -0.19 2.31
C VAL A 392 31.22 0.63 3.12
N LYS A 393 30.77 1.73 3.70
CA LYS A 393 31.38 2.35 4.90
C LYS A 393 30.57 3.59 5.30
N LYS A 394 29.88 3.53 6.40
CA LYS A 394 29.95 4.32 7.64
C LYS A 394 28.65 4.20 8.39
N VAL A 395 28.60 3.27 9.30
CA VAL A 395 27.79 3.35 10.51
C VAL A 395 28.81 3.61 11.60
N ASP A 396 29.12 4.88 11.85
CA ASP A 396 29.91 5.29 13.00
C ASP A 396 29.03 6.08 13.95
N CYS A 397 29.04 5.64 15.22
CA CYS A 397 28.67 6.33 16.44
C CYS A 397 27.17 6.62 16.62
N MET A 398 26.42 5.62 17.06
CA MET A 398 25.21 5.81 17.85
C MET A 398 25.53 5.58 19.32
N GLU A 399 25.49 6.65 20.11
CA GLU A 399 25.62 6.56 21.56
C GLU A 399 24.40 5.86 22.17
N ILE A 400 24.65 4.90 23.02
CA ILE A 400 23.65 4.24 23.87
C ILE A 400 23.50 5.12 25.10
N ASN A 401 22.38 5.80 25.26
CA ASN A 401 22.07 6.57 26.44
C ASN A 401 20.92 5.95 27.23
N ASP A 402 21.08 6.07 28.56
CA ASP A 402 20.34 5.56 29.69
C ASP A 402 18.81 5.76 29.67
N PRO A 403 18.07 4.92 30.40
CA PRO A 403 16.61 4.96 30.48
C PRO A 403 16.15 5.96 31.53
N GLN A 404 15.76 7.15 31.11
CA GLN A 404 14.91 8.03 31.89
C GLN A 404 13.94 8.73 30.94
N ASP A 405 12.74 8.19 30.90
CA ASP A 405 11.44 8.85 30.77
C ASP A 405 10.35 7.79 30.61
N ASN A 406 9.99 7.15 31.73
CA ASN A 406 8.72 6.44 31.86
C ASN A 406 7.66 7.47 32.27
N LEU A 407 7.01 8.05 31.27
CA LEU A 407 5.68 8.60 31.42
C LEU A 407 4.73 7.65 30.70
N ASP A 408 3.72 7.18 31.38
CA ASP A 408 2.61 6.36 30.87
C ASP A 408 1.95 7.06 29.68
N HIS A 409 2.44 6.80 28.49
CA HIS A 409 1.81 7.21 27.24
C HIS A 409 1.11 6.01 26.62
N GLU A 410 -0.21 6.09 26.50
CA GLU A 410 -0.96 5.14 25.66
C GLU A 410 -0.29 5.02 24.28
N GLU A 411 0.05 3.79 23.90
CA GLU A 411 0.65 3.49 22.60
C GLU A 411 -0.26 3.96 21.47
N THR A 412 0.21 4.92 20.70
CA THR A 412 -0.52 5.44 19.54
C THR A 412 -0.41 4.49 18.34
N GLN A 413 -1.31 4.65 17.35
CA GLN A 413 -1.24 3.89 16.08
C GLN A 413 0.14 4.03 15.43
N GLY A 414 0.73 5.24 15.46
CA GLY A 414 2.05 5.50 14.91
C GLY A 414 3.17 4.75 15.65
N ASP A 415 3.06 4.54 16.96
CA ASP A 415 4.03 3.75 17.73
C ASP A 415 4.01 2.29 17.29
N LYS A 416 2.82 1.69 17.21
CA LYS A 416 2.64 0.30 16.76
C LYS A 416 3.22 0.07 15.36
N LEU A 417 2.99 1.00 14.44
CA LEU A 417 3.54 0.93 13.08
C LEU A 417 5.08 1.02 13.08
N ASN A 418 5.68 1.87 13.91
CA ASN A 418 7.12 1.98 14.01
C ASN A 418 7.77 0.72 14.62
N VAL A 419 7.13 0.09 15.62
CA VAL A 419 7.55 -1.21 16.18
C VAL A 419 7.58 -2.29 15.08
N ILE A 420 6.55 -2.37 14.27
CA ILE A 420 6.46 -3.36 13.17
C ILE A 420 7.53 -3.10 12.12
N LYS A 421 7.77 -1.86 11.74
CA LYS A 421 8.86 -1.50 10.81
C LYS A 421 10.23 -1.95 11.33
N ALA A 422 10.51 -1.75 12.62
CA ALA A 422 11.74 -2.20 13.25
C ALA A 422 11.93 -3.72 13.19
N GLN A 423 10.87 -4.47 13.47
CA GLN A 423 10.89 -5.93 13.41
C GLN A 423 11.19 -6.45 11.99
N ARG A 424 10.60 -5.83 10.96
CA ARG A 424 10.86 -6.16 9.55
C ARG A 424 12.31 -5.95 9.16
N SER A 425 12.89 -4.82 9.54
CA SER A 425 14.28 -4.50 9.25
C SER A 425 15.23 -5.57 9.81
N ARG A 426 15.00 -6.00 11.05
CA ARG A 426 15.76 -7.05 11.70
C ARG A 426 15.65 -8.41 11.01
N SER A 427 14.45 -8.80 10.58
CA SER A 427 14.25 -10.08 9.89
C SER A 427 14.96 -10.13 8.55
N LYS A 428 14.97 -9.04 7.79
CA LYS A 428 15.71 -8.92 6.52
C LYS A 428 17.22 -8.96 6.72
N PHE A 429 17.72 -8.35 7.79
CA PHE A 429 19.16 -8.40 8.11
C PHE A 429 19.61 -9.82 8.47
N ALA A 430 18.81 -10.55 9.25
CA ALA A 430 19.10 -11.93 9.63
C ALA A 430 19.07 -12.92 8.45
N SER A 431 18.24 -12.67 7.43
CA SER A 431 18.14 -13.50 6.24
C SER A 431 19.27 -13.26 5.22
N ASN A 432 19.92 -12.10 5.25
CA ASN A 432 20.99 -11.71 4.32
C ASN A 432 22.41 -11.95 4.85
N MET A 433 22.57 -12.48 6.07
CA MET A 433 23.89 -12.84 6.59
C MET A 433 24.40 -14.11 5.90
N PRO A 434 25.67 -14.13 5.43
CA PRO A 434 26.29 -15.34 4.89
C PRO A 434 26.26 -16.49 5.90
N ILE A 435 26.09 -17.71 5.42
CA ILE A 435 25.94 -18.93 6.24
C ILE A 435 27.16 -19.19 7.15
N GLU A 436 28.33 -18.64 6.82
CA GLU A 436 29.58 -18.80 7.59
C GLU A 436 29.62 -18.04 8.92
N ALA A 437 28.68 -17.12 9.20
CA ALA A 437 28.62 -16.38 10.45
C ALA A 437 27.68 -17.00 11.52
N LYS A 438 27.24 -18.25 11.33
CA LYS A 438 26.42 -18.97 12.31
C LYS A 438 27.26 -19.73 13.34
N GLU A 439 28.20 -19.06 13.97
CA GLU A 439 28.74 -19.56 15.22
C GLU A 439 27.77 -19.32 16.37
N THR A 440 27.56 -20.38 17.13
CA THR A 440 26.65 -20.61 18.26
C THR A 440 26.24 -19.38 19.07
N PRO A 441 24.92 -19.19 19.29
CA PRO A 441 24.41 -18.09 20.10
C PRO A 441 24.69 -18.35 21.58
N THR A 442 25.50 -17.51 22.18
CA THR A 442 25.71 -17.47 23.60
C THR A 442 24.41 -17.22 24.36
N ARG A 443 24.30 -17.83 25.52
CA ARG A 443 23.18 -18.01 26.45
C ARG A 443 22.29 -16.78 26.79
N LYS A 444 22.59 -15.58 26.23
CA LYS A 444 21.84 -14.33 26.47
C LYS A 444 20.63 -14.09 25.54
N MET A 445 20.45 -14.88 24.48
CA MET A 445 19.31 -14.70 23.55
C MET A 445 18.04 -15.48 23.95
N ALA A 446 18.10 -16.34 24.95
CA ALA A 446 16.95 -17.14 25.40
C ALA A 446 15.84 -16.32 26.09
N THR A 447 16.19 -15.16 26.65
CA THR A 447 15.23 -14.30 27.37
C THR A 447 14.30 -13.52 26.41
N THR A 448 14.82 -13.11 25.25
CA THR A 448 14.04 -12.34 24.29
C THR A 448 13.06 -13.23 23.49
N ARG A 449 13.41 -14.49 23.23
CA ARG A 449 12.48 -15.44 22.58
C ARG A 449 11.29 -15.83 23.47
N LYS A 450 11.47 -15.87 24.81
CA LYS A 450 10.37 -16.14 25.74
C LYS A 450 9.34 -15.01 25.76
N LEU A 451 9.76 -13.76 25.61
CA LEU A 451 8.84 -12.60 25.61
C LEU A 451 7.95 -12.57 24.34
N VAL A 452 8.53 -12.88 23.18
CA VAL A 452 7.78 -12.90 21.89
C VAL A 452 6.76 -14.05 21.86
N THR A 453 7.11 -15.22 22.41
CA THR A 453 6.20 -16.37 22.46
C THR A 453 5.03 -16.14 23.44
N THR A 454 5.25 -15.39 24.53
CA THR A 454 4.20 -15.07 25.52
C THR A 454 3.17 -14.07 24.96
N ILE A 455 3.58 -13.14 24.10
CA ILE A 455 2.66 -12.17 23.48
C ILE A 455 1.78 -12.85 22.41
N VAL A 456 2.32 -13.80 21.64
CA VAL A 456 1.56 -14.56 20.63
C VAL A 456 0.59 -15.54 21.28
N SER A 457 0.98 -16.19 22.42
CA SER A 457 0.10 -17.12 23.12
C SER A 457 -1.06 -16.46 23.87
N SER A 458 -0.95 -15.17 24.21
CA SER A 458 -2.06 -14.43 24.84
C SER A 458 -3.16 -14.03 23.84
N ALA A 459 -2.84 -13.90 22.55
CA ALA A 459 -3.84 -13.61 21.53
C ALA A 459 -4.72 -14.82 21.16
N ASP A 460 -4.16 -16.04 21.23
CA ASP A 460 -4.89 -17.28 20.89
C ASP A 460 -5.83 -17.78 22.02
N LYS A 461 -5.74 -17.23 23.24
CA LYS A 461 -6.57 -17.67 24.36
C LYS A 461 -7.95 -17.01 24.48
N ILE A 462 -8.30 -16.08 23.62
CA ILE A 462 -9.59 -15.36 23.69
C ILE A 462 -10.70 -16.02 22.83
N GLN A 463 -10.42 -17.06 22.05
CA GLN A 463 -11.41 -17.64 21.12
C GLN A 463 -11.89 -19.07 21.41
N LEU A 464 -11.64 -19.67 22.60
CA LEU A 464 -12.10 -21.02 22.88
C LEU A 464 -12.86 -21.09 24.22
N ASN A 465 -14.07 -20.53 24.25
CA ASN A 465 -15.11 -20.91 25.23
C ASN A 465 -16.48 -20.93 24.55
N THR A 466 -16.76 -21.97 23.79
CA THR A 466 -18.15 -22.45 23.60
C THR A 466 -18.17 -23.95 23.33
N ARG A 467 -18.67 -24.68 24.35
CA ARG A 467 -19.45 -25.92 24.31
C ARG A 467 -18.90 -27.14 23.53
N ARG A 468 -18.65 -28.24 24.30
CA ARG A 468 -19.54 -29.41 24.24
C ARG A 468 -19.25 -30.46 25.32
N SER A 469 -20.32 -30.85 25.98
CA SER A 469 -20.49 -32.03 26.80
C SER A 469 -20.32 -33.34 26.03
N GLY A 470 -19.70 -34.33 26.62
CA GLY A 470 -19.69 -35.70 26.09
C GLY A 470 -19.00 -36.67 27.02
N LYS A 471 -19.80 -37.56 27.63
CA LYS A 471 -19.44 -38.65 28.52
C LYS A 471 -18.51 -39.68 27.89
N SER A 472 -17.59 -40.26 28.66
CA SER A 472 -17.58 -41.69 29.04
C SER A 472 -16.24 -42.11 29.69
N SER A 473 -16.29 -42.60 30.87
CA SER A 473 -15.94 -43.92 31.44
C SER A 473 -14.51 -44.45 31.30
N GLY A 474 -13.91 -44.76 32.47
CA GLY A 474 -12.89 -45.82 32.59
C GLY A 474 -11.83 -45.53 33.65
N ILE A 475 -12.06 -45.85 34.90
CA ILE A 475 -11.45 -46.88 35.79
C ILE A 475 -9.92 -46.79 35.96
N CYS A 476 -9.45 -46.55 37.14
CA CYS A 476 -8.82 -47.26 38.29
C CYS A 476 -7.79 -46.38 38.97
N GLN A 477 -7.89 -46.17 40.18
CA GLN A 477 -7.62 -46.79 41.48
C GLN A 477 -6.46 -46.15 42.25
N ASN A 478 -6.76 -45.98 43.56
CA ASN A 478 -5.92 -45.88 44.76
C ASN A 478 -5.37 -44.48 45.11
N GLY A 479 -5.60 -43.95 46.29
CA GLY A 479 -6.14 -44.41 47.53
C GLY A 479 -5.69 -43.47 48.66
N LEU A 480 -6.47 -43.49 49.78
CA LEU A 480 -6.19 -42.90 51.08
C LEU A 480 -6.54 -41.42 51.28
N ALA A 481 -7.66 -41.09 51.82
CA ALA A 481 -8.19 -41.03 53.19
C ALA A 481 -7.52 -39.99 54.10
N PHE A 482 -8.27 -39.00 54.59
CA PHE A 482 -8.64 -38.71 55.94
C PHE A 482 -9.24 -37.30 56.13
N LYS A 483 -10.48 -37.33 56.63
CA LYS A 483 -11.15 -36.65 57.76
C LYS A 483 -11.50 -35.17 57.72
N ASN A 484 -12.80 -34.95 57.69
CA ASN A 484 -13.66 -34.14 58.58
C ASN A 484 -13.19 -32.78 59.10
N GLY A 485 -14.04 -31.79 58.83
CA GLY A 485 -14.13 -30.58 59.63
C GLY A 485 -15.32 -29.71 59.18
N HIS A 486 -16.46 -29.88 59.88
CA HIS A 486 -17.54 -28.89 59.88
C HIS A 486 -16.99 -27.50 60.23
N ILE A 487 -17.58 -26.42 59.66
CA ILE A 487 -17.91 -25.17 60.35
C ILE A 487 -18.73 -24.24 59.42
N LYS A 488 -19.94 -23.99 59.86
CA LYS A 488 -20.80 -22.80 59.87
C LYS A 488 -20.84 -21.83 58.70
N ARG A 489 -22.07 -21.71 58.17
CA ARG A 489 -22.63 -20.53 57.51
C ARG A 489 -22.46 -19.28 58.38
N GLU A 490 -21.91 -18.21 57.80
CA GLU A 490 -22.20 -16.86 58.26
C GLU A 490 -22.65 -16.04 57.04
N GLU A 491 -23.84 -15.46 57.17
CA GLU A 491 -24.42 -14.47 56.28
C GLU A 491 -23.65 -13.16 56.40
N ILE A 492 -23.19 -12.61 55.29
CA ILE A 492 -22.71 -11.23 55.26
C ILE A 492 -23.64 -10.43 54.36
N ILE A 493 -24.28 -9.49 55.04
CA ILE A 493 -25.22 -8.48 54.57
C ILE A 493 -24.55 -7.55 53.57
N GLY A 494 -25.11 -7.40 52.37
CA GLY A 494 -24.73 -6.40 51.40
C GLY A 494 -25.34 -5.03 51.68
N PRO A 495 -24.66 -3.93 51.30
CA PRO A 495 -25.20 -2.60 51.59
C PRO A 495 -26.29 -2.16 50.61
N LYS A 496 -27.30 -1.53 51.19
CA LYS A 496 -28.53 -1.02 50.59
C LYS A 496 -28.26 0.08 49.53
N ARG A 497 -28.85 -0.07 48.35
CA ARG A 497 -29.03 0.97 47.35
C ARG A 497 -30.03 2.01 47.83
N THR A 498 -29.62 3.23 48.08
CA THR A 498 -30.49 4.39 48.26
C THR A 498 -31.02 4.87 46.90
N LYS A 499 -32.32 4.72 46.69
CA LYS A 499 -33.04 5.36 45.57
C LYS A 499 -33.26 6.84 45.92
N ARG A 500 -32.67 7.73 45.13
CA ARG A 500 -33.09 9.14 45.04
C ARG A 500 -34.18 9.25 43.99
N ALA A 501 -35.38 9.60 44.42
CA ALA A 501 -36.49 9.95 43.57
C ALA A 501 -36.23 11.35 42.93
N LEU A 502 -36.29 11.44 41.64
CA LEU A 502 -36.39 12.69 40.90
C LEU A 502 -37.87 12.99 40.69
N VAL A 503 -38.29 14.13 41.24
CA VAL A 503 -39.60 14.72 41.00
C VAL A 503 -39.70 15.20 39.57
N ILE A 504 -40.68 14.70 38.82
CA ILE A 504 -41.01 15.16 37.47
C ILE A 504 -42.16 16.17 37.62
N GLU A 505 -41.87 17.43 37.39
CA GLU A 505 -42.89 18.44 37.12
C GLU A 505 -43.44 18.25 35.70
N LYS A 506 -44.77 18.11 35.63
CA LYS A 506 -45.55 18.10 34.41
C LYS A 506 -45.80 19.53 33.99
N ASP A 507 -45.19 19.95 32.91
CA ASP A 507 -45.68 21.10 32.16
C ASP A 507 -46.31 20.68 30.81
N LYS A 508 -47.42 21.33 30.60
CA LYS A 508 -48.43 21.03 29.55
C LYS A 508 -47.91 21.41 28.17
N SER A 509 -48.06 20.49 27.24
CA SER A 509 -47.92 20.74 25.81
C SER A 509 -49.15 21.44 25.23
N PRO A 510 -49.00 22.37 24.29
CA PRO A 510 -50.05 22.69 23.31
C PRO A 510 -49.74 21.99 21.99
N SER A 511 -50.84 21.43 21.42
CA SER A 511 -50.88 20.75 20.15
C SER A 511 -50.46 21.61 18.95
N PRO A 512 -49.87 21.04 17.89
CA PRO A 512 -49.53 21.77 16.69
C PRO A 512 -50.73 21.94 15.75
N ARG A 513 -51.02 23.18 15.42
CA ARG A 513 -51.92 23.54 14.33
C ARG A 513 -51.22 23.28 12.98
N CYS A 514 -51.90 22.52 12.11
CA CYS A 514 -51.59 22.39 10.71
C CYS A 514 -51.56 23.76 10.00
N VAL A 515 -50.41 24.09 9.45
CA VAL A 515 -50.31 25.16 8.44
C VAL A 515 -50.08 24.50 7.08
N LYS A 516 -51.10 24.57 6.24
CA LYS A 516 -51.05 24.23 4.81
C LYS A 516 -50.20 25.31 4.11
N VAL A 517 -49.04 24.96 3.62
CA VAL A 517 -48.32 25.82 2.68
C VAL A 517 -48.65 25.38 1.27
N LEU A 518 -49.31 26.28 0.56
CA LEU A 518 -49.63 26.19 -0.86
C LEU A 518 -48.36 26.22 -1.70
N ARG A 519 -48.14 25.14 -2.44
CA ARG A 519 -47.16 25.12 -3.54
C ARG A 519 -47.72 25.92 -4.72
N ARG A 520 -47.07 27.02 -5.06
CA ARG A 520 -47.17 27.65 -6.38
C ARG A 520 -46.06 27.11 -7.26
N SER A 521 -46.44 26.25 -8.19
CA SER A 521 -45.61 25.84 -9.32
C SER A 521 -45.69 26.92 -10.40
N HIS A 522 -44.55 27.55 -10.71
CA HIS A 522 -44.42 28.28 -11.97
C HIS A 522 -43.80 27.32 -13.00
N VAL A 523 -44.66 26.85 -13.90
CA VAL A 523 -44.31 26.22 -15.16
C VAL A 523 -44.05 27.34 -16.16
N ILE A 524 -42.81 27.49 -16.62
CA ILE A 524 -42.51 28.28 -17.82
C ILE A 524 -42.35 27.25 -18.93
N GLY A 525 -43.41 27.17 -19.76
CA GLY A 525 -43.37 26.43 -21.00
C GLY A 525 -42.62 27.21 -22.07
N PHE A 526 -41.68 26.56 -22.72
CA PHE A 526 -41.21 26.96 -24.04
C PHE A 526 -41.77 26.01 -25.06
N SER A 527 -42.61 26.59 -25.95
CA SER A 527 -43.19 25.94 -27.12
C SER A 527 -42.13 25.74 -28.19
N TYR A 528 -42.00 24.49 -28.66
CA TYR A 528 -41.40 24.18 -29.95
C TYR A 528 -42.33 24.68 -31.08
N ARG A 529 -41.80 25.43 -32.02
CA ARG A 529 -42.31 25.59 -33.37
C ARG A 529 -41.43 24.81 -34.32
N ASP A 530 -42.06 23.84 -34.99
CA ASP A 530 -41.57 23.21 -36.20
C ASP A 530 -41.68 24.21 -37.34
N GLU A 531 -40.63 24.44 -38.08
CA GLU A 531 -40.69 24.90 -39.45
C GLU A 531 -39.80 24.02 -40.33
N HIS A 532 -40.46 23.23 -41.15
CA HIS A 532 -39.91 22.59 -42.34
C HIS A 532 -39.40 23.63 -43.31
N CYS A 533 -38.24 23.41 -43.89
CA CYS A 533 -37.98 23.75 -45.30
C CYS A 533 -36.81 22.95 -45.86
N GLU A 534 -37.01 22.55 -47.07
CA GLU A 534 -36.40 21.58 -47.94
C GLU A 534 -34.94 21.88 -48.34
N ASN A 535 -34.21 20.78 -48.68
CA ASN A 535 -33.01 20.73 -49.48
C ASN A 535 -33.24 21.29 -50.92
N PRO A 536 -32.27 21.82 -51.71
CA PRO A 536 -31.34 20.91 -52.38
C PRO A 536 -29.92 21.46 -52.78
N ASN A 537 -29.07 20.49 -53.08
CA ASN A 537 -28.04 20.45 -54.16
C ASN A 537 -26.62 21.02 -53.96
N THR A 538 -25.71 20.03 -53.96
CA THR A 538 -24.46 19.97 -54.79
C THR A 538 -23.42 21.07 -54.66
N GLY A 539 -22.22 20.64 -54.35
CA GLY A 539 -21.00 21.41 -54.58
C GLY A 539 -19.72 20.75 -54.01
N LYS A 540 -19.07 19.96 -54.82
CA LYS A 540 -17.66 19.56 -54.66
C LYS A 540 -16.80 20.77 -54.44
N PHE A 541 -15.87 20.77 -53.47
CA PHE A 541 -14.63 21.52 -53.62
C PHE A 541 -13.47 20.82 -52.93
N CYS A 542 -12.36 20.93 -53.64
CA CYS A 542 -11.06 20.27 -53.54
C CYS A 542 -10.25 20.61 -52.29
N LEU A 543 -9.41 19.66 -51.91
CA LEU A 543 -8.23 19.83 -51.07
C LEU A 543 -7.19 20.76 -51.73
N PRO A 544 -6.44 21.53 -50.96
CA PRO A 544 -5.10 21.94 -51.41
C PRO A 544 -4.01 21.18 -50.62
N SER A 545 -3.18 20.53 -51.39
CA SER A 545 -1.87 20.01 -51.03
C SER A 545 -0.93 21.13 -50.58
N VAL A 546 -0.21 20.93 -49.48
CA VAL A 546 0.94 21.76 -49.14
C VAL A 546 2.23 20.95 -49.26
N LYS A 547 3.07 21.44 -50.14
CA LYS A 547 4.40 20.95 -50.51
C LYS A 547 5.39 21.08 -49.36
N ALA A 548 6.25 20.06 -49.26
CA ALA A 548 7.51 20.13 -48.56
C ALA A 548 8.44 21.18 -49.15
N ASN A 549 9.11 21.98 -48.33
CA ASN A 549 10.35 22.66 -48.68
C ASN A 549 11.44 22.23 -47.70
N LYS A 550 12.42 21.53 -48.26
CA LYS A 550 13.81 21.44 -47.79
C LYS A 550 14.53 22.74 -48.15
N THR A 551 15.35 23.24 -47.27
CA THR A 551 16.72 23.80 -47.49
C THR A 551 17.10 24.63 -46.26
N ILE A 552 18.09 24.42 -45.70
CA ILE A 552 19.54 24.41 -45.39
C ILE A 552 19.72 24.27 -43.92
#